data_784febe8036b3e0f293e44b992926455
#
_entry.id   784febe8036b3e0f293e44b992926455
#
_cell.length_a   1.000
_cell.length_b   1.000
_cell.length_c   1.000
_cell.angle_alpha   90.00
_cell.angle_beta   90.00
_cell.angle_gamma   90.00
#
_symmetry.space_group_name_H-M   'P 1'
#
loop_
_entity.id
_entity.type
_entity.pdbx_description
1 polymer ?
#
loop_
_entity_poly.entity_id
_entity_poly.type
_entity_poly.pdbx_seq_one_letter_code
_entity_poly.pdbx_strand_id
1 'polypeptide(L)'
;KNDVVTNLESRVAEDIFWKQLPLTEVRIKNKVVKLNAVRTGEKVTSRYVLYNTGNNPLFIEYVNPDCSCTGYEVSDSITFPGDSLQIMLKFDTTGKAGINFMSAVVKANTSTALYKLSFVVDVLE
;
A
#
# COMPACT_ATOMS: atom_id res chain seq x y z
N LYS A 1 0.76 -32.79 -16.88
CA LYS A 1 0.96 -31.35 -16.75
C LYS A 1 1.84 -31.03 -15.57
N ASN A 2 2.74 -30.14 -15.74
CA ASN A 2 3.76 -29.86 -14.74
C ASN A 2 3.48 -28.49 -14.11
N ASP A 3 2.88 -28.50 -12.93
CA ASP A 3 2.50 -27.26 -12.23
C ASP A 3 3.72 -26.45 -11.79
N VAL A 4 4.82 -27.12 -11.45
CA VAL A 4 6.04 -26.44 -11.02
C VAL A 4 6.61 -25.60 -12.14
N VAL A 5 6.66 -26.15 -13.37
CA VAL A 5 7.14 -25.43 -14.54
C VAL A 5 6.21 -24.25 -14.83
N THR A 6 4.90 -24.46 -14.75
CA THR A 6 3.92 -23.40 -14.98
C THR A 6 4.11 -22.26 -14.00
N ASN A 7 4.31 -22.57 -12.70
CA ASN A 7 4.50 -21.53 -11.69
C ASN A 7 5.79 -20.74 -11.94
N LEU A 8 6.85 -21.42 -12.34
CA LEU A 8 8.11 -20.76 -12.61
C LEU A 8 8.00 -19.82 -13.82
N GLU A 9 7.35 -20.28 -14.87
CA GLU A 9 7.11 -19.46 -16.05
C GLU A 9 6.27 -18.23 -15.72
N SER A 10 5.29 -18.41 -14.87
CA SER A 10 4.41 -17.32 -14.44
C SER A 10 5.20 -16.24 -13.71
N ARG A 11 6.10 -16.64 -12.81
CA ARG A 11 6.92 -15.68 -12.06
C ARG A 11 7.90 -14.94 -12.95
N VAL A 12 8.49 -15.63 -13.93
CA VAL A 12 9.39 -14.98 -14.89
C VAL A 12 8.62 -13.95 -15.70
N ALA A 13 7.42 -14.30 -16.15
CA ALA A 13 6.58 -13.38 -16.91
C ALA A 13 6.20 -12.16 -16.08
N GLU A 14 5.90 -12.35 -14.81
CA GLU A 14 5.60 -11.24 -13.90
C GLU A 14 6.77 -10.29 -13.74
N ASP A 15 7.97 -10.83 -13.53
CA ASP A 15 9.17 -10.01 -13.40
C ASP A 15 9.42 -9.18 -14.66
N ILE A 16 9.24 -9.79 -15.83
CA ILE A 16 9.42 -9.09 -17.10
C ILE A 16 8.37 -7.97 -17.22
N PHE A 17 7.13 -8.26 -16.86
CA PHE A 17 6.05 -7.28 -16.92
C PHE A 17 6.40 -6.03 -16.10
N TRP A 18 6.81 -6.22 -14.84
CA TRP A 18 7.11 -5.08 -13.96
C TRP A 18 8.31 -4.29 -14.43
N LYS A 19 9.34 -4.97 -14.97
CA LYS A 19 10.53 -4.30 -15.46
C LYS A 19 10.29 -3.51 -16.74
N GLN A 20 9.30 -3.89 -17.53
CA GLN A 20 9.03 -3.26 -18.81
C GLN A 20 7.93 -2.22 -18.76
N LEU A 21 7.27 -2.07 -17.61
CA LEU A 21 6.22 -1.06 -17.48
C LEU A 21 6.79 0.34 -17.65
N PRO A 22 6.17 1.17 -18.50
CA PRO A 22 6.58 2.58 -18.57
C PRO A 22 6.37 3.22 -17.20
N LEU A 23 7.28 4.08 -16.84
CA LEU A 23 7.18 4.77 -15.55
C LEU A 23 6.18 5.89 -15.62
N THR A 24 5.50 6.12 -14.52
CA THR A 24 4.63 7.26 -14.35
C THR A 24 5.07 8.02 -13.10
N GLU A 25 4.27 8.99 -12.66
CA GLU A 25 4.55 9.75 -11.46
C GLU A 25 3.33 9.74 -10.56
N VAL A 26 3.58 9.81 -9.27
CA VAL A 26 2.50 9.79 -8.30
C VAL A 26 2.70 10.90 -7.28
N ARG A 27 1.60 11.51 -6.85
CA ARG A 27 1.59 12.46 -5.76
C ARG A 27 0.72 11.89 -4.66
N ILE A 28 1.27 11.79 -3.45
CA ILE A 28 0.53 11.31 -2.29
C ILE A 28 0.20 12.52 -1.44
N LYS A 29 -1.08 12.76 -1.23
CA LYS A 29 -1.54 13.96 -0.55
C LYS A 29 -1.05 14.00 0.89
N ASN A 30 -1.07 12.88 1.59
CA ASN A 30 -0.74 12.85 3.01
C ASN A 30 -0.16 11.49 3.35
N LYS A 31 1.15 11.43 3.50
CA LYS A 31 1.85 10.16 3.76
C LYS A 31 1.83 9.76 5.23
N VAL A 32 1.58 10.70 6.13
CA VAL A 32 1.54 10.44 7.56
C VAL A 32 0.20 10.91 8.07
N VAL A 33 -0.60 9.97 8.57
CA VAL A 33 -1.96 10.24 9.01
C VAL A 33 -2.03 10.09 10.53
N LYS A 34 -2.64 11.08 11.19
CA LYS A 34 -2.91 11.02 12.62
C LYS A 34 -4.36 10.63 12.82
N LEU A 35 -4.58 9.44 13.35
CA LEU A 35 -5.92 8.94 13.59
C LEU A 35 -6.42 9.38 14.96
N ASN A 36 -7.75 9.43 15.12
CA ASN A 36 -8.35 9.71 16.40
C ASN A 36 -8.08 8.56 17.38
N ALA A 37 -8.04 8.88 18.67
CA ALA A 37 -7.85 7.86 19.70
C ALA A 37 -9.00 6.86 19.67
N VAL A 38 -8.69 5.60 19.92
CA VAL A 38 -9.68 4.52 19.95
C VAL A 38 -9.43 3.65 21.16
N ARG A 39 -10.39 2.80 21.49
CA ARG A 39 -10.23 1.82 22.58
C ARG A 39 -9.62 0.55 22.04
N THR A 40 -8.86 -0.13 22.90
CA THR A 40 -8.25 -1.40 22.53
C THR A 40 -9.33 -2.39 22.06
N GLY A 41 -9.00 -3.13 21.01
CA GLY A 41 -9.92 -4.08 20.39
C GLY A 41 -10.62 -3.54 19.17
N GLU A 42 -10.66 -2.22 18.99
CA GLU A 42 -11.26 -1.64 17.78
C GLU A 42 -10.31 -1.80 16.60
N LYS A 43 -10.89 -1.90 15.42
CA LYS A 43 -10.12 -1.91 14.18
C LYS A 43 -10.20 -0.53 13.56
N VAL A 44 -9.04 0.00 13.17
CA VAL A 44 -8.96 1.33 12.57
C VAL A 44 -8.45 1.23 11.14
N THR A 45 -8.84 2.21 10.33
CA THR A 45 -8.43 2.27 8.93
C THR A 45 -7.79 3.61 8.66
N SER A 46 -6.59 3.58 8.09
CA SER A 46 -5.92 4.77 7.61
C SER A 46 -5.96 4.77 6.09
N ARG A 47 -6.34 5.91 5.49
CA ARG A 47 -6.57 6.03 4.05
C ARG A 47 -5.55 6.97 3.45
N TYR A 48 -5.05 6.56 2.29
CA TYR A 48 -4.06 7.35 1.53
C TYR A 48 -4.54 7.45 0.09
N VAL A 49 -4.44 8.64 -0.47
CA VAL A 49 -4.85 8.88 -1.86
C VAL A 49 -3.60 9.12 -2.67
N LEU A 50 -3.44 8.34 -3.72
CA LEU A 50 -2.32 8.42 -4.64
C LEU A 50 -2.84 8.92 -5.98
N TYR A 51 -2.37 10.09 -6.41
CA TYR A 51 -2.79 10.70 -7.67
C TYR A 51 -1.77 10.36 -8.74
N ASN A 52 -2.24 9.83 -9.86
CA ASN A 52 -1.37 9.58 -11.00
C ASN A 52 -1.15 10.90 -11.73
N THR A 53 0.00 11.52 -11.49
CA THR A 53 0.35 12.80 -12.10
C THR A 53 1.24 12.66 -13.32
N GLY A 54 1.54 11.42 -13.73
CA GLY A 54 2.35 11.14 -14.90
C GLY A 54 1.51 10.90 -16.14
N ASN A 55 2.15 10.37 -17.16
CA ASN A 55 1.52 10.19 -18.48
C ASN A 55 1.22 8.73 -18.81
N ASN A 56 1.50 7.81 -17.91
CA ASN A 56 1.30 6.39 -18.11
C ASN A 56 0.45 5.81 -17.00
N PRO A 57 -0.18 4.64 -17.22
CA PRO A 57 -0.97 4.01 -16.16
C PRO A 57 -0.13 3.69 -14.94
N LEU A 58 -0.72 3.84 -13.78
CA LEU A 58 -0.10 3.55 -12.48
C LEU A 58 -0.53 2.17 -12.00
N PHE A 59 0.45 1.35 -11.66
CA PHE A 59 0.24 0.02 -11.10
C PHE A 59 0.92 -0.06 -9.75
N ILE A 60 0.22 -0.62 -8.76
CA ILE A 60 0.80 -0.88 -7.45
C ILE A 60 1.34 -2.30 -7.47
N GLU A 61 2.65 -2.43 -7.35
CA GLU A 61 3.28 -3.75 -7.36
C GLU A 61 3.04 -4.48 -6.05
N TYR A 62 3.26 -3.79 -4.92
CA TYR A 62 2.94 -4.38 -3.62
C TYR A 62 2.77 -3.29 -2.56
N VAL A 63 2.10 -3.67 -1.48
CA VAL A 63 2.00 -2.91 -0.25
C VAL A 63 2.46 -3.85 0.86
N ASN A 64 3.44 -3.43 1.64
CA ASN A 64 4.05 -4.28 2.65
C ASN A 64 4.02 -3.58 4.02
N PRO A 65 3.00 -3.87 4.85
CA PRO A 65 2.96 -3.31 6.20
C PRO A 65 4.09 -3.86 7.07
N ASP A 66 4.54 -3.06 8.02
CA ASP A 66 5.66 -3.42 8.91
C ASP A 66 5.24 -4.32 10.07
N CYS A 67 3.96 -4.65 10.16
CA CYS A 67 3.42 -5.49 11.24
C CYS A 67 2.36 -6.41 10.66
N SER A 68 2.37 -7.68 11.08
CA SER A 68 1.32 -8.62 10.68
C SER A 68 -0.04 -8.23 11.27
N CYS A 69 -0.07 -7.29 12.21
CA CYS A 69 -1.31 -6.76 12.78
C CYS A 69 -2.00 -5.75 11.88
N THR A 70 -1.40 -5.40 10.75
CA THR A 70 -1.94 -4.43 9.80
C THR A 70 -2.19 -5.11 8.47
N GLY A 71 -3.45 -5.08 8.01
CA GLY A 71 -3.81 -5.51 6.67
C GLY A 71 -3.85 -4.31 5.74
N TYR A 72 -4.11 -4.57 4.47
CA TYR A 72 -4.21 -3.48 3.49
C TYR A 72 -5.22 -3.81 2.42
N GLU A 73 -5.68 -2.75 1.75
CA GLU A 73 -6.57 -2.83 0.60
C GLU A 73 -6.18 -1.75 -0.40
N VAL A 74 -6.23 -2.07 -1.69
CA VAL A 74 -5.98 -1.11 -2.77
C VAL A 74 -7.26 -1.00 -3.58
N SER A 75 -7.75 0.22 -3.80
CA SER A 75 -9.07 0.41 -4.43
C SER A 75 -9.10 0.00 -5.89
N ASP A 76 -7.99 0.16 -6.60
CA ASP A 76 -7.93 -0.10 -8.04
C ASP A 76 -6.61 -0.74 -8.41
N SER A 77 -6.65 -1.73 -9.30
CA SER A 77 -5.44 -2.39 -9.74
C SER A 77 -4.66 -1.55 -10.77
N ILE A 78 -5.35 -0.65 -11.46
CA ILE A 78 -4.74 0.23 -12.45
C ILE A 78 -5.39 1.60 -12.34
N THR A 79 -4.59 2.67 -12.43
CA THR A 79 -5.08 4.04 -12.33
C THR A 79 -4.50 4.85 -13.48
N PHE A 80 -5.38 5.42 -14.30
CA PHE A 80 -4.96 6.15 -15.49
C PHE A 80 -4.51 7.58 -15.15
N PRO A 81 -3.73 8.23 -16.04
CA PRO A 81 -3.30 9.60 -15.79
C PRO A 81 -4.47 10.53 -15.47
N GLY A 82 -4.30 11.33 -14.43
CA GLY A 82 -5.34 12.24 -13.96
C GLY A 82 -6.27 11.66 -12.93
N ASP A 83 -6.26 10.35 -12.75
CA ASP A 83 -7.10 9.68 -11.75
C ASP A 83 -6.33 9.40 -10.47
N SER A 84 -7.02 8.87 -9.49
CA SER A 84 -6.42 8.53 -8.21
C SER A 84 -6.89 7.15 -7.74
N LEU A 85 -6.10 6.56 -6.86
CA LEU A 85 -6.49 5.33 -6.15
C LEU A 85 -6.32 5.55 -4.66
N GLN A 86 -6.93 4.67 -3.87
CA GLN A 86 -6.78 4.70 -2.43
C GLN A 86 -6.08 3.44 -1.95
N ILE A 87 -5.18 3.62 -1.00
CA ILE A 87 -4.63 2.51 -0.23
C ILE A 87 -5.13 2.66 1.19
N MET A 88 -5.66 1.59 1.75
CA MET A 88 -6.18 1.57 3.11
C MET A 88 -5.35 0.61 3.94
N LEU A 89 -4.87 1.09 5.08
CA LEU A 89 -4.18 0.25 6.06
C LEU A 89 -5.16 -0.01 7.20
N LYS A 90 -5.37 -1.28 7.53
CA LYS A 90 -6.34 -1.70 8.52
C LYS A 90 -5.61 -2.34 9.69
N PHE A 91 -5.71 -1.70 10.86
CA PHE A 91 -4.94 -2.05 12.04
C PHE A 91 -5.85 -2.59 13.12
N ASP A 92 -5.51 -3.77 13.64
CA ASP A 92 -6.21 -4.39 14.76
C ASP A 92 -5.51 -3.95 16.04
N THR A 93 -6.22 -3.19 16.86
CA THR A 93 -5.63 -2.61 18.06
C THR A 93 -5.62 -3.53 19.27
N THR A 94 -6.08 -4.77 19.13
CA THR A 94 -6.11 -5.74 20.24
C THR A 94 -4.72 -5.90 20.84
N GLY A 95 -4.60 -5.65 22.14
CA GLY A 95 -3.32 -5.78 22.83
C GLY A 95 -2.31 -4.69 22.51
N LYS A 96 -2.73 -3.58 21.93
CA LYS A 96 -1.82 -2.54 21.47
C LYS A 96 -2.03 -1.21 22.20
N ALA A 97 -2.34 -1.24 23.49
CA ALA A 97 -2.57 -0.01 24.27
C ALA A 97 -1.38 0.95 24.15
N GLY A 98 -1.67 2.24 24.13
CA GLY A 98 -0.67 3.29 24.02
C GLY A 98 -0.57 3.85 22.61
N ILE A 99 0.46 4.66 22.40
CA ILE A 99 0.66 5.29 21.10
C ILE A 99 1.35 4.30 20.16
N ASN A 100 0.69 4.05 19.02
CA ASN A 100 1.21 3.15 17.99
C ASN A 100 1.53 3.95 16.74
N PHE A 101 2.75 3.75 16.23
CA PHE A 101 3.19 4.33 14.97
C PHE A 101 3.46 3.20 13.99
N MET A 102 2.66 3.14 12.94
CA MET A 102 2.70 2.03 11.97
C MET A 102 3.01 2.54 10.59
N SER A 103 3.64 1.71 9.79
CA SER A 103 4.04 2.07 8.43
C SER A 103 3.85 0.91 7.47
N ALA A 104 3.76 1.26 6.20
CA ALA A 104 3.77 0.30 5.11
C ALA A 104 4.62 0.85 3.98
N VAL A 105 5.31 -0.03 3.28
CA VAL A 105 6.11 0.33 2.13
C VAL A 105 5.32 -0.03 0.88
N VAL A 106 5.27 0.90 -0.08
CA VAL A 106 4.53 0.72 -1.33
C VAL A 106 5.51 0.80 -2.48
N LYS A 107 5.40 -0.13 -3.40
CA LYS A 107 6.17 -0.10 -4.64
C LYS A 107 5.22 0.01 -5.83
N ALA A 108 5.55 0.91 -6.74
CA ALA A 108 4.76 1.16 -7.94
C ALA A 108 5.71 1.38 -9.13
N ASN A 109 5.14 1.47 -10.33
CA ASN A 109 5.94 1.73 -11.54
C ASN A 109 6.26 3.22 -11.68
N THR A 110 7.04 3.72 -10.71
CA THR A 110 7.49 5.11 -10.68
C THR A 110 9.00 5.14 -10.49
N SER A 111 9.62 6.31 -10.74
CA SER A 111 11.07 6.45 -10.57
C SER A 111 11.47 6.41 -9.10
N THR A 112 10.57 6.76 -8.19
CA THR A 112 10.82 6.61 -6.76
C THR A 112 10.77 5.12 -6.41
N ALA A 113 11.84 4.61 -5.79
CA ALA A 113 11.94 3.18 -5.53
C ALA A 113 10.84 2.68 -4.62
N LEU A 114 10.61 3.39 -3.50
CA LEU A 114 9.63 2.97 -2.50
C LEU A 114 8.98 4.20 -1.89
N TYR A 115 7.71 4.05 -1.53
CA TYR A 115 6.98 5.07 -0.76
C TYR A 115 6.67 4.51 0.61
N LYS A 116 6.74 5.35 1.62
CA LYS A 116 6.40 4.96 2.99
C LYS A 116 5.11 5.67 3.39
N LEU A 117 4.10 4.89 3.73
CA LEU A 117 2.84 5.40 4.26
C LEU A 117 2.79 5.08 5.75
N SER A 118 2.41 6.04 6.57
CA SER A 118 2.44 5.87 8.03
C SER A 118 1.18 6.41 8.67
N PHE A 119 0.87 5.91 9.85
CA PHE A 119 -0.17 6.49 10.67
C PHE A 119 0.22 6.34 12.14
N VAL A 120 -0.37 7.20 12.96
CA VAL A 120 -0.21 7.13 14.40
C VAL A 120 -1.60 7.11 15.03
N VAL A 121 -1.78 6.27 16.03
CA VAL A 121 -3.04 6.16 16.75
C VAL A 121 -2.77 5.92 18.23
N ASP A 122 -3.52 6.59 19.08
CA ASP A 122 -3.46 6.39 20.53
C ASP A 122 -4.55 5.40 20.91
N VAL A 123 -4.15 4.24 21.42
CA VAL A 123 -5.08 3.16 21.80
C VAL A 123 -5.28 3.19 23.30
N LEU A 124 -6.50 3.49 23.71
CA LEU A 124 -6.88 3.60 25.13
C LEU A 124 -7.30 2.24 25.65
N GLU A 125 -6.94 1.96 26.90
CA GLU A 125 -7.34 0.71 27.54
C GLU A 125 -8.81 0.65 27.88
#